data_d554abfd54de159352009daa270e6bfb
#
_entry.id   d554abfd54de159352009daa270e6bfb
#
_cell.length_a   1.000
_cell.length_b   1.000
_cell.length_c   1.000
_cell.angle_alpha   90.00
_cell.angle_beta   90.00
_cell.angle_gamma   90.00
#
_symmetry.space_group_name_H-M   'P 1'
#
loop_
_entity.id
_entity.type
_entity.pdbx_description
1 polymer ?
#
loop_
_entity_poly.entity_id
_entity_poly.type
_entity_poly.pdbx_seq_one_letter_code
_entity_poly.pdbx_strand_id
1 'polypeptide(L)'
;YDWYFRRKWAGSLRRKRDLFPELSDCDDRVLKLDIRALTAWLVERHTDFGSLQAYFDGYSIAGDRLSTLQVPADILMAQDDPVIPYATFSNWQLPQQARLETACWGGHCGFLENWRGDGFSERWVAQRLQRVLAG
;
A
#
# COMPACT_ATOMS: atom_id res chain seq x y z
N TYR A 1 14.09 -5.01 1.53
CA TYR A 1 12.81 -4.84 0.81
C TYR A 1 13.02 -4.27 -0.61
N ASP A 2 13.73 -3.17 -0.78
CA ASP A 2 13.94 -2.49 -2.07
C ASP A 2 14.48 -3.41 -3.17
N TRP A 3 15.55 -4.16 -2.90
CA TRP A 3 16.12 -5.14 -3.84
C TRP A 3 15.11 -6.19 -4.30
N TYR A 4 14.28 -6.70 -3.38
CA TYR A 4 13.26 -7.71 -3.69
C TYR A 4 12.18 -7.13 -4.61
N PHE A 5 11.61 -5.98 -4.25
CA PHE A 5 10.58 -5.33 -5.05
C PHE A 5 11.11 -4.91 -6.41
N ARG A 6 12.29 -4.30 -6.47
CA ARG A 6 12.94 -3.94 -7.74
C ARG A 6 13.08 -5.16 -8.67
N ARG A 7 13.56 -6.30 -8.13
CA ARG A 7 13.71 -7.53 -8.92
C ARG A 7 12.37 -8.05 -9.45
N LYS A 8 11.33 -8.03 -8.63
CA LYS A 8 9.98 -8.45 -9.02
C LYS A 8 9.38 -7.53 -10.08
N TRP A 9 9.50 -6.22 -9.90
CA TRP A 9 9.00 -5.23 -10.84
C TRP A 9 9.73 -5.30 -12.19
N ALA A 10 11.05 -5.29 -12.18
CA ALA A 10 11.84 -5.41 -13.41
C ALA A 10 11.52 -6.72 -14.17
N GLY A 11 11.33 -7.83 -13.46
CA GLY A 11 10.92 -9.09 -14.07
C GLY A 11 9.51 -9.06 -14.66
N SER A 12 8.58 -8.36 -14.00
CA SER A 12 7.22 -8.16 -14.52
C SER A 12 7.21 -7.26 -15.75
N LEU A 13 7.92 -6.13 -15.70
CA LEU A 13 8.01 -5.19 -16.83
C LEU A 13 8.70 -5.82 -18.05
N ARG A 14 9.74 -6.63 -17.84
CA ARG A 14 10.37 -7.36 -18.95
C ARG A 14 9.37 -8.25 -19.68
N ARG A 15 8.57 -9.02 -18.94
CA ARG A 15 7.52 -9.86 -19.56
C ARG A 15 6.43 -9.02 -20.25
N LYS A 16 6.03 -7.90 -19.64
CA LYS A 16 5.02 -7.00 -20.22
C LYS A 16 5.52 -6.32 -21.49
N ARG A 17 6.78 -5.86 -21.51
CA ARG A 17 7.42 -5.29 -22.70
C ARG A 17 7.32 -6.23 -23.91
N ASP A 18 7.52 -7.53 -23.68
CA ASP A 18 7.51 -8.52 -24.73
C ASP A 18 6.09 -8.80 -25.27
N LEU A 19 5.05 -8.43 -24.51
CA LEU A 19 3.64 -8.68 -24.84
C LEU A 19 2.88 -7.41 -25.28
N PHE A 20 3.32 -6.24 -24.84
CA PHE A 20 2.61 -4.98 -25.02
C PHE A 20 3.49 -3.95 -25.76
N PRO A 21 3.21 -3.62 -27.03
CA PRO A 21 3.99 -2.68 -27.83
C PRO A 21 4.14 -1.29 -27.21
N GLU A 22 3.14 -0.84 -26.43
CA GLU A 22 3.14 0.44 -25.72
C GLU A 22 4.22 0.56 -24.64
N LEU A 23 4.80 -0.57 -24.22
CA LEU A 23 5.94 -0.63 -23.28
C LEU A 23 7.28 -0.88 -23.98
N SER A 24 7.35 -0.73 -25.29
CA SER A 24 8.57 -0.97 -26.09
C SER A 24 9.74 -0.04 -25.71
N ASP A 25 9.45 1.14 -25.14
CA ASP A 25 10.42 2.11 -24.63
C ASP A 25 11.06 1.69 -23.28
N CYS A 26 10.53 0.64 -22.61
CA CYS A 26 11.09 0.06 -21.40
C CYS A 26 12.33 -0.79 -21.72
N ASP A 27 13.44 -0.14 -22.05
CA ASP A 27 14.69 -0.81 -22.37
C ASP A 27 15.40 -1.41 -21.12
N ASP A 28 16.52 -2.09 -21.32
CA ASP A 28 17.27 -2.70 -20.22
C ASP A 28 17.94 -1.68 -19.28
N ARG A 29 18.07 -0.40 -19.68
CA ARG A 29 18.56 0.67 -18.81
C ARG A 29 17.48 1.06 -17.82
N VAL A 30 16.23 1.18 -18.28
CA VAL A 30 15.06 1.42 -17.43
C VAL A 30 14.91 0.30 -16.39
N LEU A 31 15.05 -0.96 -16.80
CA LEU A 31 14.94 -2.12 -15.89
C LEU A 31 16.06 -2.21 -14.83
N LYS A 32 17.14 -1.41 -14.97
CA LYS A 32 18.23 -1.32 -13.99
C LYS A 32 18.06 -0.17 -12.99
N LEU A 33 17.10 0.71 -13.19
CA LEU A 33 16.80 1.80 -12.26
C LEU A 33 16.45 1.27 -10.86
N ASP A 34 16.65 2.10 -9.84
CA ASP A 34 16.11 1.84 -8.52
C ASP A 34 14.59 1.90 -8.53
N ILE A 35 13.93 1.45 -7.46
CA ILE A 35 12.47 1.35 -7.42
C ILE A 35 11.79 2.71 -7.59
N ARG A 36 12.37 3.79 -7.04
CA ARG A 36 11.82 5.14 -7.11
C ARG A 36 11.93 5.70 -8.53
N ALA A 37 13.11 5.60 -9.16
CA ALA A 37 13.34 6.05 -10.52
C ALA A 37 12.53 5.24 -11.54
N LEU A 38 12.39 3.93 -11.32
CA LEU A 38 11.53 3.07 -12.14
C LEU A 38 10.05 3.46 -12.02
N THR A 39 9.59 3.77 -10.81
CA THR A 39 8.22 4.26 -10.59
C THR A 39 8.02 5.62 -11.28
N ALA A 40 8.97 6.55 -11.16
CA ALA A 40 8.91 7.84 -11.83
C ALA A 40 8.80 7.68 -13.35
N TRP A 41 9.65 6.84 -13.94
CA TRP A 41 9.62 6.53 -15.36
C TRP A 41 8.27 6.00 -15.83
N LEU A 42 7.67 5.05 -15.07
CA LEU A 42 6.35 4.50 -15.37
C LEU A 42 5.25 5.56 -15.26
N VAL A 43 5.26 6.34 -14.20
CA VAL A 43 4.24 7.36 -13.93
C VAL A 43 4.24 8.42 -15.02
N GLU A 44 5.42 8.95 -15.38
CA GLU A 44 5.56 10.04 -16.34
C GLU A 44 5.20 9.63 -17.78
N ARG A 45 5.39 8.35 -18.13
CA ARG A 45 5.19 7.87 -19.51
C ARG A 45 3.91 7.09 -19.75
N HIS A 46 3.42 6.41 -18.71
CA HIS A 46 2.34 5.44 -18.86
C HIS A 46 1.14 5.71 -17.95
N THR A 47 1.06 6.92 -17.36
CA THR A 47 -0.09 7.36 -16.57
C THR A 47 -0.39 8.83 -16.78
N ASP A 48 -1.59 9.26 -16.41
CA ASP A 48 -2.03 10.66 -16.50
C ASP A 48 -1.61 11.51 -15.30
N PHE A 49 -0.82 10.97 -14.35
CA PHE A 49 -0.40 11.72 -13.16
C PHE A 49 0.64 12.81 -13.46
N GLY A 50 1.39 12.70 -14.55
CA GLY A 50 2.39 13.68 -15.00
C GLY A 50 3.66 13.77 -14.12
N SER A 51 3.62 13.39 -12.86
CA SER A 51 4.79 13.35 -11.99
C SER A 51 4.68 12.31 -10.88
N LEU A 52 5.83 11.84 -10.39
CA LEU A 52 5.89 10.91 -9.25
C LEU A 52 5.26 11.50 -7.98
N GLN A 53 5.41 12.81 -7.76
CA GLN A 53 4.80 13.48 -6.61
C GLN A 53 3.27 13.46 -6.71
N ALA A 54 2.72 13.84 -7.86
CA ALA A 54 1.27 13.80 -8.09
C ALA A 54 0.69 12.38 -7.95
N TYR A 55 1.45 11.37 -8.38
CA TYR A 55 1.10 9.97 -8.20
C TYR A 55 0.99 9.60 -6.71
N PHE A 56 2.02 9.89 -5.90
CA PHE A 56 1.98 9.60 -4.48
C PHE A 56 0.92 10.42 -3.74
N ASP A 57 0.74 11.68 -4.10
CA ASP A 57 -0.32 12.52 -3.53
C ASP A 57 -1.72 11.97 -3.86
N GLY A 58 -1.92 11.47 -5.07
CA GLY A 58 -3.18 10.85 -5.49
C GLY A 58 -3.54 9.58 -4.73
N TYR A 59 -2.55 8.80 -4.30
CA TYR A 59 -2.73 7.57 -3.53
C TYR A 59 -2.60 7.77 -2.01
N SER A 60 -2.16 8.94 -1.56
CA SER A 60 -2.01 9.20 -0.13
C SER A 60 -3.36 9.25 0.58
N ILE A 61 -3.43 8.64 1.75
CA ILE A 61 -4.55 8.75 2.69
C ILE A 61 -4.16 9.54 3.95
N ALA A 62 -3.02 10.22 3.92
CA ALA A 62 -2.49 10.97 5.06
C ALA A 62 -3.28 12.27 5.34
N GLY A 63 -3.15 12.76 6.57
CA GLY A 63 -3.75 14.03 7.01
C GLY A 63 -5.27 13.95 7.10
N ASP A 64 -5.96 14.84 6.40
CA ASP A 64 -7.42 15.00 6.41
C ASP A 64 -8.14 14.28 5.27
N ARG A 65 -7.43 13.55 4.43
CA ARG A 65 -8.00 12.94 3.22
C ARG A 65 -9.13 11.95 3.48
N LEU A 66 -9.15 11.33 4.64
CA LEU A 66 -10.25 10.46 5.07
C LEU A 66 -11.35 11.19 5.85
N SER A 67 -11.22 12.49 6.13
CA SER A 67 -12.17 13.26 6.95
C SER A 67 -13.58 13.29 6.35
N THR A 68 -13.70 13.18 5.04
CA THR A 68 -14.99 13.20 4.30
C THR A 68 -15.55 11.81 4.00
N LEU A 69 -14.94 10.75 4.53
CA LEU A 69 -15.42 9.39 4.31
C LEU A 69 -16.83 9.21 4.84
N GLN A 70 -17.77 8.76 3.99
CA GLN A 70 -19.17 8.61 4.32
C GLN A 70 -19.57 7.20 4.78
N VAL A 71 -18.69 6.22 4.57
CA VAL A 71 -18.93 4.82 4.93
C VAL A 71 -18.20 4.47 6.23
N PRO A 72 -18.76 3.56 7.05
CA PRO A 72 -18.03 3.01 8.19
C PRO A 72 -16.74 2.34 7.73
N ALA A 73 -15.65 2.60 8.45
CA ALA A 73 -14.35 2.00 8.16
C ALA A 73 -13.61 1.60 9.44
N ASP A 74 -13.16 0.36 9.50
CA ASP A 74 -12.25 -0.10 10.54
C ASP A 74 -10.85 -0.28 9.91
N ILE A 75 -9.86 0.39 10.48
CA ILE A 75 -8.48 0.41 10.00
C ILE A 75 -7.59 -0.25 11.04
N LEU A 76 -6.85 -1.27 10.64
CA LEU A 76 -5.88 -1.95 11.50
C LEU A 76 -4.46 -1.61 11.05
N MET A 77 -3.61 -1.22 11.99
CA MET A 77 -2.22 -0.89 11.76
C MET A 77 -1.29 -1.57 12.75
N ALA A 78 -0.05 -1.80 12.32
CA ALA A 78 1.03 -2.22 13.20
C ALA A 78 1.99 -1.07 13.50
N GLN A 79 2.42 -0.96 14.77
CA GLN A 79 3.42 0.05 15.18
C GLN A 79 4.83 -0.29 14.67
N ASP A 80 5.09 -1.57 14.45
CA ASP A 80 6.35 -2.12 13.96
C ASP A 80 6.42 -2.30 12.44
N ASP A 81 5.50 -1.67 11.67
CA ASP A 81 5.51 -1.74 10.20
C ASP A 81 6.78 -1.08 9.64
N PRO A 82 7.68 -1.84 8.97
CA PRO A 82 8.92 -1.29 8.42
C PRO A 82 8.72 -0.58 7.07
N VAL A 83 7.54 -0.68 6.47
CA VAL A 83 7.22 -0.12 5.14
C VAL A 83 6.43 1.17 5.27
N ILE A 84 5.42 1.18 6.15
CA ILE A 84 4.58 2.34 6.42
C ILE A 84 4.78 2.77 7.87
N PRO A 85 5.64 3.78 8.13
CA PRO A 85 5.94 4.20 9.50
C PRO A 85 4.69 4.65 10.26
N TYR A 86 4.50 4.14 11.46
CA TYR A 86 3.37 4.49 12.32
C TYR A 86 3.21 6.00 12.54
N ALA A 87 4.32 6.74 12.63
CA ALA A 87 4.31 8.20 12.77
C ALA A 87 3.56 8.93 11.64
N THR A 88 3.42 8.33 10.46
CA THR A 88 2.66 8.90 9.34
C THR A 88 1.18 9.10 9.68
N PHE A 89 0.66 8.35 10.66
CA PHE A 89 -0.75 8.35 11.04
C PHE A 89 -1.07 9.25 12.24
N SER A 90 -0.06 9.83 12.88
CA SER A 90 -0.24 10.70 14.06
C SER A 90 -1.13 11.92 13.80
N ASN A 91 -1.21 12.38 12.56
CA ASN A 91 -1.97 13.56 12.14
C ASN A 91 -3.24 13.21 11.35
N TRP A 92 -3.70 11.97 11.39
CA TRP A 92 -4.93 11.59 10.70
C TRP A 92 -6.16 12.23 11.34
N GLN A 93 -6.99 12.82 10.48
CA GLN A 93 -8.31 13.32 10.84
C GLN A 93 -9.35 12.31 10.34
N LEU A 94 -9.77 11.43 11.22
CA LEU A 94 -10.78 10.42 10.90
C LEU A 94 -12.17 10.93 11.27
N PRO A 95 -13.19 10.70 10.43
CA PRO A 95 -14.57 11.00 10.77
C PRO A 95 -15.09 10.01 11.83
N GLN A 96 -16.21 10.35 12.47
CA GLN A 96 -16.76 9.57 13.58
C GLN A 96 -17.04 8.10 13.25
N GLN A 97 -17.38 7.80 11.99
CA GLN A 97 -17.64 6.44 11.52
C GLN A 97 -16.38 5.63 11.18
N ALA A 98 -15.21 6.25 11.17
CA ALA A 98 -13.95 5.55 10.94
C ALA A 98 -13.21 5.32 12.26
N ARG A 99 -12.65 4.13 12.44
CA ARG A 99 -11.92 3.72 13.63
C ARG A 99 -10.52 3.23 13.25
N LEU A 100 -9.52 3.72 13.96
CA LEU A 100 -8.16 3.23 13.87
C LEU A 100 -7.84 2.37 15.09
N GLU A 101 -7.44 1.15 14.87
CA GLU A 101 -6.91 0.24 15.89
C GLU A 101 -5.46 -0.08 15.58
N THR A 102 -4.61 -0.06 16.60
CA THR A 102 -3.18 -0.29 16.46
C THR A 102 -2.76 -1.53 17.23
N ALA A 103 -2.02 -2.41 16.55
CA ALA A 103 -1.32 -3.52 17.17
C ALA A 103 0.15 -3.14 17.40
N CYS A 104 0.73 -3.56 18.54
CA CYS A 104 2.16 -3.33 18.78
C CYS A 104 3.04 -4.07 17.77
N TRP A 105 2.61 -5.24 17.36
CA TRP A 105 3.31 -6.15 16.47
C TRP A 105 2.39 -6.59 15.34
N GLY A 106 2.88 -6.61 14.13
CA GLY A 106 2.11 -6.99 12.95
C GLY A 106 2.93 -6.89 11.67
N GLY A 107 4.01 -6.13 11.70
CA GLY A 107 4.82 -5.83 10.54
C GLY A 107 3.99 -5.25 9.39
N HIS A 108 4.42 -5.45 8.17
CA HIS A 108 3.67 -5.02 6.99
C HIS A 108 2.66 -6.09 6.58
N CYS A 109 1.43 -6.01 7.13
CA CYS A 109 0.30 -6.91 6.85
C CYS A 109 0.46 -8.37 7.33
N GLY A 110 1.41 -8.69 8.18
CA GLY A 110 1.61 -10.04 8.69
C GLY A 110 0.63 -10.41 9.81
N PHE A 111 0.57 -9.59 10.85
CA PHE A 111 -0.31 -9.74 12.02
C PHE A 111 -0.40 -11.16 12.57
N LEU A 112 0.74 -11.85 12.66
CA LEU A 112 0.80 -13.20 13.19
C LEU A 112 0.66 -13.20 14.71
N GLU A 113 -0.25 -14.02 15.26
CA GLU A 113 -0.46 -14.15 16.70
C GLU A 113 0.51 -15.11 17.35
N ASN A 114 0.94 -16.11 16.61
CA ASN A 114 1.79 -17.16 17.12
C ASN A 114 2.67 -17.76 16.02
N TRP A 115 3.58 -18.62 16.45
CA TRP A 115 4.53 -19.28 15.56
C TRP A 115 3.93 -20.43 14.72
N ARG A 116 2.63 -20.75 14.91
CA ARG A 116 1.87 -21.66 14.04
C ARG A 116 1.35 -20.98 12.79
N GLY A 117 1.45 -19.64 12.75
CA GLY A 117 0.99 -18.86 11.63
C GLY A 117 -0.48 -18.45 11.72
N ASP A 118 -1.10 -18.55 12.91
CA ASP A 118 -2.46 -18.03 13.11
C ASP A 118 -2.46 -16.50 12.95
N GLY A 119 -3.40 -15.99 12.18
CA GLY A 119 -3.47 -14.57 11.86
C GLY A 119 -4.42 -13.80 12.78
N PHE A 120 -3.90 -12.76 13.42
CA PHE A 120 -4.73 -11.83 14.18
C PHE A 120 -5.66 -11.04 13.25
N SER A 121 -5.18 -10.65 12.07
CA SER A 121 -5.95 -9.86 11.11
C SER A 121 -7.21 -10.59 10.60
N GLU A 122 -7.13 -11.88 10.33
CA GLU A 122 -8.28 -12.68 9.88
C GLU A 122 -9.38 -12.74 10.96
N ARG A 123 -9.00 -12.98 12.21
CA ARG A 123 -9.94 -12.97 13.32
C ARG A 123 -10.52 -11.57 13.56
N TRP A 124 -9.68 -10.55 13.47
CA TRP A 124 -10.09 -9.14 13.62
C TRP A 124 -11.13 -8.76 12.56
N VAL A 125 -10.91 -9.09 11.29
CA VAL A 125 -11.86 -8.87 10.18
C VAL A 125 -13.15 -9.66 10.40
N ALA A 126 -13.06 -10.94 10.72
CA ALA A 126 -14.24 -11.78 10.96
C ALA A 126 -15.15 -11.23 12.06
N GLN A 127 -14.58 -10.75 13.17
CA GLN A 127 -15.34 -10.13 14.25
C GLN A 127 -16.06 -8.83 13.82
N ARG A 128 -15.45 -8.01 12.95
CA ARG A 128 -16.10 -6.79 12.44
C ARG A 128 -17.25 -7.12 11.50
N LEU A 129 -17.04 -8.06 10.58
CA LEU A 129 -18.10 -8.51 9.68
C LEU A 129 -19.28 -9.11 10.45
N GLN A 130 -19.03 -9.91 11.48
CA GLN A 130 -20.10 -10.45 12.34
C GLN A 130 -20.91 -9.37 13.02
N ARG A 131 -20.27 -8.29 13.50
CA ARG A 131 -20.98 -7.14 14.11
C ARG A 131 -21.90 -6.44 13.11
N VAL A 132 -21.43 -6.25 11.88
CA VAL A 132 -22.24 -5.61 10.82
C VAL A 132 -23.41 -6.48 10.41
N LEU A 133 -23.24 -7.80 10.41
CA LEU A 133 -24.33 -8.75 10.06
C LEU A 133 -25.34 -8.97 11.18
N ALA A 134 -24.97 -8.68 12.41
CA ALA A 134 -25.85 -8.87 13.60
C ALA A 134 -26.66 -7.63 13.99
N GLY A 135 -26.34 -6.47 13.45
CA GLY A 135 -27.03 -5.18 13.71
C GLY A 135 -27.93 -4.76 12.61
#